data_8bd76d610de5eedf1b8ef8f60873792a
#
_entry.id   8bd76d610de5eedf1b8ef8f60873792a
#
_cell.length_a   1.000
_cell.length_b   1.000
_cell.length_c   1.000
_cell.angle_alpha   90.00
_cell.angle_beta   90.00
_cell.angle_gamma   90.00
#
_symmetry.space_group_name_H-M   'P 1'
#
loop_
_entity.id
_entity.type
_entity.pdbx_description
1 polymer ?
#
loop_
_entity_poly.entity_id
_entity_poly.type
_entity_poly.pdbx_seq_one_letter_code
_entity_poly.pdbx_strand_id
1 'polypeptide(L)'
;MSSIPHRYQPDPALDLSFERIVDVSPDLVWLAWTDPEHLKKWFTPAPWRTIECEIDLRPGGIFRTVMQGPDGPPMPGVGCYLEVVPQRKLVWTNALLPGFRPAPPVEAGGFAFTGVITLEPFGTGTRYTALVLHSDAAGAKMHEDMGFYHGWGAALDQLVALMRPHSDATPNS
;
A
#
# COMPACT_ATOMS: atom_id res chain seq x y z
N MET A 1 11.90 -30.24 -16.30
CA MET A 1 12.24 -28.81 -16.20
C MET A 1 11.30 -28.12 -15.25
N SER A 2 11.84 -27.66 -14.16
CA SER A 2 11.05 -26.89 -13.21
C SER A 2 10.78 -25.52 -13.82
N SER A 3 9.55 -25.24 -14.16
CA SER A 3 9.14 -23.88 -14.46
C SER A 3 9.21 -23.09 -13.16
N ILE A 4 10.03 -22.07 -13.15
CA ILE A 4 10.04 -21.11 -12.03
C ILE A 4 8.65 -20.46 -12.02
N PRO A 5 7.89 -20.58 -10.94
CA PRO A 5 6.60 -19.90 -10.89
C PRO A 5 6.84 -18.39 -10.87
N HIS A 6 6.41 -17.73 -11.92
CA HIS A 6 6.49 -16.27 -12.02
C HIS A 6 5.35 -15.55 -11.25
N ARG A 7 4.67 -16.26 -10.39
CA ARG A 7 3.54 -15.70 -9.64
C ARG A 7 3.80 -15.79 -8.16
N TYR A 8 3.45 -14.72 -7.47
CA TYR A 8 3.44 -14.73 -6.02
C TYR A 8 2.43 -15.77 -5.55
N GLN A 9 2.91 -16.76 -4.83
CA GLN A 9 2.03 -17.72 -4.17
C GLN A 9 1.96 -17.37 -2.70
N PRO A 10 0.81 -16.87 -2.23
CA PRO A 10 0.67 -16.55 -0.82
C PRO A 10 0.90 -17.77 0.05
N ASP A 11 1.66 -17.59 1.12
CA ASP A 11 1.87 -18.59 2.14
C ASP A 11 1.13 -18.12 3.39
N PRO A 12 0.07 -18.81 3.82
CA PRO A 12 -0.72 -18.37 4.98
C PRO A 12 0.07 -18.18 6.26
N ALA A 13 1.24 -18.82 6.37
CA ALA A 13 2.10 -18.68 7.55
C ALA A 13 2.95 -17.41 7.53
N LEU A 14 3.16 -16.82 6.35
CA LEU A 14 4.06 -15.69 6.13
C LEU A 14 3.36 -14.44 5.63
N ASP A 15 2.17 -14.58 5.04
CA ASP A 15 1.58 -13.52 4.26
C ASP A 15 0.20 -13.13 4.77
N LEU A 16 -0.12 -11.84 4.62
CA LEU A 16 -1.43 -11.31 4.91
C LEU A 16 -2.01 -10.76 3.62
N SER A 17 -3.30 -10.96 3.41
CA SER A 17 -3.97 -10.45 2.21
C SER A 17 -5.42 -10.15 2.45
N PHE A 18 -5.97 -9.23 1.68
CA PHE A 18 -7.42 -9.05 1.59
C PHE A 18 -7.80 -8.57 0.19
N GLU A 19 -9.04 -8.80 -0.15
CA GLU A 19 -9.62 -8.37 -1.41
C GLU A 19 -10.90 -7.60 -1.11
N ARG A 20 -11.14 -6.54 -1.86
CA ARG A 20 -12.35 -5.74 -1.72
C ARG A 20 -12.76 -5.18 -3.07
N ILE A 21 -14.06 -5.18 -3.33
CA ILE A 21 -14.63 -4.48 -4.48
C ILE A 21 -14.94 -3.05 -4.04
N VAL A 22 -14.40 -2.08 -4.75
CA VAL A 22 -14.63 -0.65 -4.45
C VAL A 22 -15.26 0.04 -5.65
N ASP A 23 -16.09 1.04 -5.41
CA ASP A 23 -16.79 1.79 -6.46
C ASP A 23 -15.99 3.00 -6.94
N VAL A 24 -14.69 2.79 -7.10
CA VAL A 24 -13.73 3.76 -7.63
C VAL A 24 -13.01 3.08 -8.80
N SER A 25 -12.90 3.75 -9.94
CA SER A 25 -12.27 3.19 -11.13
C SER A 25 -10.77 2.94 -10.91
N PRO A 26 -10.17 1.97 -11.65
CA PRO A 26 -8.75 1.66 -11.48
C PRO A 26 -7.80 2.85 -11.70
N ASP A 27 -8.12 3.75 -12.61
CA ASP A 27 -7.31 4.94 -12.84
C ASP A 27 -7.32 5.88 -11.64
N LEU A 28 -8.44 6.01 -10.94
CA LEU A 28 -8.53 6.84 -9.74
C LEU A 28 -7.86 6.16 -8.54
N VAL A 29 -7.98 4.84 -8.41
CA VAL A 29 -7.25 4.12 -7.38
C VAL A 29 -5.73 4.24 -7.62
N TRP A 30 -5.31 4.13 -8.87
CA TRP A 30 -3.91 4.29 -9.25
C TRP A 30 -3.41 5.69 -8.92
N LEU A 31 -4.18 6.73 -9.25
CA LEU A 31 -3.84 8.11 -8.93
C LEU A 31 -3.66 8.30 -7.42
N ALA A 32 -4.55 7.73 -6.62
CA ALA A 32 -4.48 7.82 -5.16
C ALA A 32 -3.18 7.21 -4.61
N TRP A 33 -2.71 6.11 -5.20
CA TRP A 33 -1.49 5.41 -4.78
C TRP A 33 -0.20 6.05 -5.30
N THR A 34 -0.26 6.82 -6.38
CA THR A 34 0.96 7.23 -7.11
C THR A 34 1.21 8.74 -7.10
N ASP A 35 0.24 9.52 -6.68
CA ASP A 35 0.42 10.96 -6.51
C ASP A 35 0.64 11.28 -5.03
N PRO A 36 1.80 11.89 -4.67
CA PRO A 36 2.11 12.19 -3.26
C PRO A 36 1.03 13.02 -2.56
N GLU A 37 0.44 14.00 -3.22
CA GLU A 37 -0.57 14.86 -2.61
C GLU A 37 -1.87 14.11 -2.31
N HIS A 38 -2.24 13.14 -3.16
CA HIS A 38 -3.38 12.28 -2.89
C HIS A 38 -3.05 11.27 -1.80
N LEU A 39 -1.89 10.61 -1.90
CA LEU A 39 -1.50 9.57 -0.96
C LEU A 39 -1.49 10.06 0.48
N LYS A 40 -1.01 11.26 0.73
CA LYS A 40 -0.98 11.84 2.08
C LYS A 40 -2.35 11.92 2.74
N LYS A 41 -3.42 11.96 1.97
CA LYS A 41 -4.77 12.16 2.48
C LYS A 41 -5.48 10.90 2.94
N TRP A 42 -4.99 9.72 2.55
CA TRP A 42 -5.69 8.47 2.88
C TRP A 42 -4.80 7.35 3.43
N PHE A 43 -3.49 7.41 3.20
CA PHE A 43 -2.58 6.27 3.40
C PHE A 43 -2.52 5.78 4.85
N THR A 44 -2.75 6.64 5.80
CA THR A 44 -2.68 6.30 7.22
C THR A 44 -4.08 6.41 7.84
N PRO A 45 -4.55 5.37 8.59
CA PRO A 45 -5.85 5.45 9.25
C PRO A 45 -5.90 6.59 10.27
N ALA A 46 -6.95 7.40 10.20
CA ALA A 46 -7.16 8.45 11.21
C ALA A 46 -7.25 7.84 12.61
N PRO A 47 -6.75 8.48 13.67
CA PRO A 47 -6.23 9.86 13.75
C PRO A 47 -4.76 10.03 13.33
N TRP A 48 -4.09 8.97 12.90
CA TRP A 48 -2.75 9.06 12.33
C TRP A 48 -2.81 9.80 10.99
N ARG A 49 -1.71 10.43 10.63
CA ARG A 49 -1.59 11.18 9.37
C ARG A 49 -0.30 10.85 8.66
N THR A 50 -0.32 10.91 7.35
CA THR A 50 0.88 10.90 6.52
C THR A 50 1.23 12.35 6.22
N ILE A 51 2.32 12.84 6.81
CA ILE A 51 2.67 14.26 6.74
C ILE A 51 3.63 14.58 5.59
N GLU A 52 4.38 13.57 5.12
CA GLU A 52 5.26 13.71 3.96
C GLU A 52 5.16 12.46 3.09
N CYS A 53 5.34 12.64 1.78
CA CYS A 53 5.37 11.56 0.82
C CYS A 53 6.27 11.92 -0.35
N GLU A 54 7.18 11.02 -0.71
CA GLU A 54 8.04 11.15 -1.88
C GLU A 54 7.93 9.89 -2.71
N ILE A 55 7.63 10.05 -3.98
CA ILE A 55 7.42 8.95 -4.93
C ILE A 55 8.24 9.19 -6.18
N ASP A 56 9.13 8.23 -6.51
CA ASP A 56 9.75 8.10 -7.82
C ASP A 56 9.21 6.82 -8.43
N LEU A 57 8.20 6.95 -9.27
CA LEU A 57 7.36 5.83 -9.72
C LEU A 57 8.04 5.04 -10.84
N ARG A 58 9.02 4.24 -10.46
CA ARG A 58 9.73 3.34 -11.35
C ARG A 58 10.40 2.24 -10.54
N PRO A 59 10.70 1.08 -11.13
CA PRO A 59 11.48 0.06 -10.42
C PRO A 59 12.81 0.65 -9.94
N GLY A 60 13.13 0.42 -8.67
CA GLY A 60 14.30 1.02 -8.01
C GLY A 60 14.07 2.42 -7.48
N GLY A 61 12.93 3.05 -7.75
CA GLY A 61 12.62 4.38 -7.28
C GLY A 61 12.20 4.41 -5.81
N ILE A 62 12.29 5.59 -5.20
CA ILE A 62 11.94 5.76 -3.80
C ILE A 62 10.42 5.78 -3.58
N PHE A 63 10.00 5.11 -2.50
CA PHE A 63 8.70 5.29 -1.89
C PHE A 63 8.92 5.63 -0.42
N ARG A 64 8.86 6.91 -0.10
CA ARG A 64 9.10 7.39 1.26
C ARG A 64 7.83 8.03 1.80
N THR A 65 7.46 7.66 3.00
CA THR A 65 6.37 8.31 3.73
C THR A 65 6.83 8.68 5.13
N VAL A 66 6.23 9.72 5.69
CA VAL A 66 6.40 10.06 7.10
C VAL A 66 5.02 10.05 7.72
N MET A 67 4.83 9.15 8.67
CA MET A 67 3.58 9.02 9.41
C MET A 67 3.73 9.67 10.78
N GLN A 68 2.64 10.19 11.31
CA GLN A 68 2.64 10.77 12.65
C GLN A 68 1.31 10.50 13.34
N GLY A 69 1.39 9.97 14.57
CA GLY A 69 0.24 9.83 15.45
C GLY A 69 -0.08 11.15 16.16
N PRO A 70 -1.23 11.21 16.87
CA PRO A 70 -1.67 12.44 17.53
C PRO A 70 -0.68 12.99 18.56
N ASP A 71 0.03 12.12 19.25
CA ASP A 71 0.87 12.50 20.40
C ASP A 71 2.31 12.00 20.27
N GLY A 72 2.74 11.61 19.09
CA GLY A 72 4.04 11.01 18.90
C GLY A 72 4.95 11.78 17.93
N PRO A 73 6.20 11.36 17.84
CA PRO A 73 7.14 11.92 16.87
C PRO A 73 6.82 11.45 15.45
N PRO A 74 7.34 12.17 14.43
CA PRO A 74 7.24 11.68 13.05
C PRO A 74 7.97 10.34 12.90
N MET A 75 7.37 9.44 12.11
CA MET A 75 7.91 8.09 11.85
C MET A 75 8.18 7.94 10.36
N PRO A 76 9.41 8.17 9.91
CA PRO A 76 9.75 8.01 8.51
C PRO A 76 9.88 6.53 8.13
N GLY A 77 9.44 6.22 6.92
CA GLY A 77 9.63 4.91 6.31
C GLY A 77 10.11 5.08 4.88
N VAL A 78 11.13 4.32 4.49
CA VAL A 78 11.68 4.36 3.14
C VAL A 78 11.57 2.99 2.51
N GLY A 79 11.03 2.95 1.31
CA GLY A 79 10.93 1.73 0.53
C GLY A 79 11.44 1.94 -0.90
N CYS A 80 11.46 0.85 -1.62
CA CYS A 80 11.91 0.78 -3.00
C CYS A 80 10.81 0.14 -3.83
N TYR A 81 10.43 0.80 -4.94
CA TYR A 81 9.50 0.18 -5.88
C TYR A 81 10.20 -0.97 -6.63
N LEU A 82 9.48 -2.05 -6.85
CA LEU A 82 9.97 -3.24 -7.54
C LEU A 82 9.30 -3.43 -8.89
N GLU A 83 7.99 -3.20 -8.97
CA GLU A 83 7.22 -3.39 -10.19
C GLU A 83 6.14 -2.32 -10.29
N VAL A 84 6.01 -1.72 -11.44
CA VAL A 84 5.03 -0.66 -11.72
C VAL A 84 4.34 -0.99 -13.04
N VAL A 85 3.08 -1.42 -12.96
CA VAL A 85 2.24 -1.66 -14.13
C VAL A 85 1.06 -0.70 -14.02
N PRO A 86 1.04 0.38 -14.80
CA PRO A 86 0.03 1.44 -14.64
C PRO A 86 -1.39 0.90 -14.58
N GLN A 87 -2.11 1.32 -13.54
CA GLN A 87 -3.51 0.99 -13.30
C GLN A 87 -3.78 -0.51 -13.07
N ARG A 88 -2.73 -1.31 -12.85
CA ARG A 88 -2.88 -2.76 -12.66
C ARG A 88 -2.15 -3.31 -11.46
N LYS A 89 -0.90 -2.88 -11.24
CA LYS A 89 -0.08 -3.50 -10.21
C LYS A 89 1.02 -2.57 -9.71
N LEU A 90 1.16 -2.54 -8.41
CA LEU A 90 2.21 -1.76 -7.74
C LEU A 90 2.86 -2.64 -6.68
N VAL A 91 4.18 -2.80 -6.76
CA VAL A 91 4.93 -3.60 -5.79
C VAL A 91 6.04 -2.75 -5.21
N TRP A 92 6.16 -2.75 -3.90
CA TRP A 92 7.26 -2.09 -3.19
C TRP A 92 7.68 -2.91 -1.99
N THR A 93 8.87 -2.60 -1.46
CA THR A 93 9.40 -3.27 -0.27
C THR A 93 10.19 -2.30 0.59
N ASN A 94 10.21 -2.53 1.89
CA ASN A 94 11.14 -1.83 2.79
C ASN A 94 12.40 -2.66 3.08
N ALA A 95 12.52 -3.84 2.48
CA ALA A 95 13.73 -4.66 2.54
C ALA A 95 14.86 -4.13 1.64
N LEU A 96 14.54 -3.16 0.78
CA LEU A 96 15.49 -2.48 -0.09
C LEU A 96 15.34 -0.97 0.06
N LEU A 97 16.47 -0.29 -0.01
CA LEU A 97 16.52 1.16 -0.21
C LEU A 97 16.44 1.46 -1.71
N PRO A 98 16.18 2.72 -2.11
CA PRO A 98 16.17 3.10 -3.52
C PRO A 98 17.44 2.62 -4.24
N GLY A 99 17.28 2.24 -5.51
CA GLY A 99 18.35 1.65 -6.30
C GLY A 99 18.58 0.18 -6.00
N PHE A 100 17.59 -0.50 -5.42
CA PHE A 100 17.66 -1.93 -5.06
C PHE A 100 18.75 -2.26 -4.04
N ARG A 101 19.19 -1.28 -3.28
CA ARG A 101 20.20 -1.49 -2.24
C ARG A 101 19.60 -2.23 -1.06
N PRO A 102 20.17 -3.36 -0.60
CA PRO A 102 19.66 -4.02 0.60
C PRO A 102 19.61 -3.05 1.77
N ALA A 103 18.48 -3.03 2.46
CA ALA A 103 18.29 -2.20 3.63
C ALA A 103 19.03 -2.80 4.83
N PRO A 104 19.41 -1.98 5.82
CA PRO A 104 19.96 -2.50 7.07
C PRO A 104 18.95 -3.44 7.76
N PRO A 105 19.42 -4.32 8.66
CA PRO A 105 18.50 -5.14 9.45
C PRO A 105 17.46 -4.29 10.15
N VAL A 106 16.24 -4.80 10.23
CA VAL A 106 15.14 -4.08 10.87
C VAL A 106 15.40 -4.02 12.38
N GLU A 107 15.17 -2.85 12.96
CA GLU A 107 15.32 -2.67 14.40
C GLU A 107 14.28 -3.47 15.17
N ALA A 108 14.54 -3.71 16.46
CA ALA A 108 13.62 -4.41 17.33
C ALA A 108 12.23 -3.77 17.31
N GLY A 109 11.20 -4.57 17.10
CA GLY A 109 9.83 -4.08 16.98
C GLY A 109 9.38 -3.74 15.57
N GLY A 110 10.27 -3.85 14.58
CA GLY A 110 9.92 -3.68 13.17
C GLY A 110 9.95 -5.00 12.41
N PHE A 111 9.55 -4.95 11.15
CA PHE A 111 9.60 -6.09 10.24
C PHE A 111 9.76 -5.62 8.81
N ALA A 112 10.42 -6.44 8.01
CA ALA A 112 10.50 -6.19 6.57
C ALA A 112 9.30 -6.82 5.88
N PHE A 113 8.79 -6.17 4.85
CA PHE A 113 7.68 -6.70 4.07
C PHE A 113 7.73 -6.20 2.63
N THR A 114 7.05 -6.93 1.76
CA THR A 114 6.79 -6.50 0.38
C THR A 114 5.29 -6.36 0.21
N GLY A 115 4.86 -5.19 -0.25
CA GLY A 115 3.47 -4.93 -0.54
C GLY A 115 3.18 -5.12 -2.03
N VAL A 116 2.10 -5.82 -2.35
CA VAL A 116 1.64 -6.04 -3.71
C VAL A 116 0.19 -5.58 -3.80
N ILE A 117 -0.03 -4.52 -4.54
CA ILE A 117 -1.38 -4.01 -4.81
C ILE A 117 -1.75 -4.40 -6.24
N THR A 118 -2.87 -5.06 -6.40
CA THR A 118 -3.38 -5.46 -7.71
C THR A 118 -4.75 -4.83 -7.93
N LEU A 119 -4.94 -4.27 -9.11
CA LEU A 119 -6.17 -3.59 -9.51
C LEU A 119 -6.74 -4.27 -10.75
N GLU A 120 -7.99 -4.70 -10.68
CA GLU A 120 -8.71 -5.25 -11.83
C GLU A 120 -10.00 -4.47 -12.02
N PRO A 121 -10.35 -4.10 -13.27
CA PRO A 121 -11.66 -3.51 -13.52
C PRO A 121 -12.77 -4.48 -13.07
N PHE A 122 -13.76 -3.95 -12.38
CA PHE A 122 -14.93 -4.71 -11.97
C PHE A 122 -16.16 -3.82 -12.11
N GLY A 123 -16.93 -4.01 -13.18
CA GLY A 123 -18.00 -3.06 -13.51
C GLY A 123 -17.42 -1.68 -13.75
N THR A 124 -17.95 -0.68 -13.06
CA THR A 124 -17.42 0.69 -13.09
C THR A 124 -16.37 0.94 -11.99
N GLY A 125 -16.13 -0.04 -11.16
CA GLY A 125 -15.19 0.04 -10.04
C GLY A 125 -13.97 -0.84 -10.22
N THR A 126 -13.41 -1.25 -9.09
CA THR A 126 -12.15 -1.99 -9.03
C THR A 126 -12.25 -3.16 -8.07
N ARG A 127 -11.74 -4.32 -8.49
CA ARG A 127 -11.37 -5.38 -7.56
C ARG A 127 -9.97 -5.06 -7.06
N TYR A 128 -9.89 -4.70 -5.80
CA TYR A 128 -8.67 -4.28 -5.12
C TYR A 128 -8.14 -5.42 -4.28
N THR A 129 -6.90 -5.82 -4.52
CA THR A 129 -6.25 -6.88 -3.74
C THR A 129 -4.96 -6.32 -3.14
N ALA A 130 -4.79 -6.51 -1.84
CA ALA A 130 -3.55 -6.20 -1.14
C ALA A 130 -2.96 -7.49 -0.61
N LEU A 131 -1.71 -7.76 -0.99
CA LEU A 131 -0.95 -8.91 -0.50
C LEU A 131 0.33 -8.37 0.12
N VAL A 132 0.61 -8.79 1.36
CA VAL A 132 1.80 -8.34 2.09
C VAL A 132 2.60 -9.56 2.49
N LEU A 133 3.83 -9.63 1.96
CA LEU A 133 4.74 -10.76 2.12
C LEU A 133 5.75 -10.44 3.22
N HIS A 134 5.96 -11.38 4.14
CA HIS A 134 6.88 -11.22 5.26
C HIS A 134 8.02 -12.25 5.17
N SER A 135 9.12 -11.94 5.85
CA SER A 135 10.29 -12.82 5.82
C SER A 135 10.12 -14.05 6.71
N ASP A 136 9.29 -13.97 7.75
CA ASP A 136 9.03 -15.07 8.67
C ASP A 136 7.65 -14.95 9.31
N ALA A 137 7.23 -16.01 10.00
CA ALA A 137 5.92 -16.05 10.64
C ALA A 137 5.81 -15.03 11.78
N ALA A 138 6.91 -14.72 12.45
CA ALA A 138 6.90 -13.74 13.55
C ALA A 138 6.59 -12.33 13.01
N GLY A 139 7.17 -11.94 11.87
CA GLY A 139 6.87 -10.66 11.22
C GLY A 139 5.42 -10.57 10.74
N ALA A 140 4.91 -11.65 10.16
CA ALA A 140 3.51 -11.71 9.73
C ALA A 140 2.57 -11.55 10.93
N LYS A 141 2.84 -12.25 12.02
CA LYS A 141 2.03 -12.16 13.23
C LYS A 141 2.10 -10.76 13.84
N MET A 142 3.28 -10.16 13.89
CA MET A 142 3.45 -8.81 14.41
C MET A 142 2.60 -7.81 13.61
N HIS A 143 2.63 -7.90 12.30
CA HIS A 143 1.85 -7.02 11.43
C HIS A 143 0.35 -7.24 11.62
N GLU A 144 -0.09 -8.49 11.74
CA GLU A 144 -1.48 -8.82 12.01
C GLU A 144 -1.92 -8.27 13.38
N ASP A 145 -1.10 -8.47 14.43
CA ASP A 145 -1.40 -8.01 15.79
C ASP A 145 -1.43 -6.49 15.89
N MET A 146 -0.70 -5.79 15.03
CA MET A 146 -0.77 -4.34 14.92
C MET A 146 -2.07 -3.84 14.26
N GLY A 147 -2.92 -4.75 13.82
CA GLY A 147 -4.21 -4.42 13.23
C GLY A 147 -4.16 -4.28 11.71
N PHE A 148 -3.43 -5.16 11.02
CA PHE A 148 -3.31 -5.12 9.56
C PHE A 148 -4.68 -5.02 8.88
N TYR A 149 -5.59 -5.94 9.15
CA TYR A 149 -6.89 -5.96 8.47
C TYR A 149 -7.70 -4.72 8.75
N HIS A 150 -7.73 -4.28 10.01
CA HIS A 150 -8.44 -3.07 10.39
C HIS A 150 -7.78 -1.82 9.78
N GLY A 151 -6.47 -1.69 9.90
CA GLY A 151 -5.73 -0.51 9.46
C GLY A 151 -5.71 -0.35 7.94
N TRP A 152 -5.40 -1.42 7.22
CA TRP A 152 -5.39 -1.38 5.74
C TRP A 152 -6.79 -1.20 5.18
N GLY A 153 -7.80 -1.81 5.83
CA GLY A 153 -9.19 -1.63 5.45
C GLY A 153 -9.67 -0.21 5.70
N ALA A 154 -9.34 0.37 6.85
CA ALA A 154 -9.71 1.75 7.17
C ALA A 154 -9.04 2.74 6.21
N ALA A 155 -7.77 2.54 5.87
CA ALA A 155 -7.07 3.37 4.89
C ALA A 155 -7.73 3.25 3.51
N LEU A 156 -8.12 2.05 3.10
CA LEU A 156 -8.83 1.88 1.83
C LEU A 156 -10.19 2.59 1.84
N ASP A 157 -10.91 2.56 2.96
CA ASP A 157 -12.15 3.32 3.09
C ASP A 157 -11.91 4.82 2.92
N GLN A 158 -10.81 5.32 3.45
CA GLN A 158 -10.42 6.73 3.27
C GLN A 158 -10.07 7.04 1.82
N LEU A 159 -9.37 6.14 1.13
CA LEU A 159 -9.08 6.26 -0.30
C LEU A 159 -10.37 6.34 -1.11
N VAL A 160 -11.29 5.44 -0.85
CA VAL A 160 -12.58 5.39 -1.55
C VAL A 160 -13.36 6.68 -1.32
N ALA A 161 -13.43 7.16 -0.08
CA ALA A 161 -14.11 8.41 0.24
C ALA A 161 -13.49 9.62 -0.48
N LEU A 162 -12.15 9.63 -0.59
CA LEU A 162 -11.42 10.70 -1.26
C LEU A 162 -11.63 10.70 -2.77
N MET A 163 -11.57 9.52 -3.39
CA MET A 163 -11.52 9.37 -4.84
C MET A 163 -12.86 9.06 -5.47
N ARG A 164 -13.86 8.72 -4.67
CA ARG A 164 -15.21 8.51 -5.20
C ARG A 164 -15.65 9.79 -5.90
N PRO A 165 -16.13 9.70 -7.15
CA PRO A 165 -16.66 10.87 -7.84
C PRO A 165 -17.75 11.45 -6.94
N HIS A 166 -17.64 12.74 -6.62
CA HIS A 166 -18.72 13.38 -5.89
C HIS A 166 -19.96 13.28 -6.76
N SER A 167 -20.88 12.43 -6.34
CA SER A 167 -22.21 12.40 -6.92
C SER A 167 -22.99 13.67 -6.56
N ASP A 168 -22.28 14.69 -6.12
CA ASP A 168 -22.76 16.03 -6.07
C ASP A 168 -22.94 16.53 -7.50
N ALA A 169 -23.85 15.89 -8.19
CA ALA A 169 -24.61 16.65 -9.11
C ALA A 169 -24.92 17.94 -8.36
N THR A 170 -24.22 18.99 -8.72
CA THR A 170 -24.59 20.31 -8.32
C THR A 170 -26.10 20.40 -8.36
N PRO A 171 -26.77 20.73 -7.28
CA PRO A 171 -28.17 20.93 -7.38
C PRO A 171 -28.38 21.95 -8.46
N ASN A 172 -29.04 21.55 -9.49
CA ASN A 172 -29.50 22.48 -10.48
C ASN A 172 -30.39 23.45 -9.73
N SER A 173 -29.86 24.61 -9.56
CA SER A 173 -30.70 25.73 -9.27
C SER A 173 -31.77 25.87 -10.35
#